data_0c369852a077cfc64fca9fddcc6ee8c4
#
_entry.id   0c369852a077cfc64fca9fddcc6ee8c4
#
_cell.length_a   1.000
_cell.length_b   1.000
_cell.length_c   1.000
_cell.angle_alpha   90.00
_cell.angle_beta   90.00
_cell.angle_gamma   90.00
#
_symmetry.space_group_name_H-M   'P 1'
#
loop_
_entity.id
_entity.type
_entity.pdbx_description
1 polymer ?
#
loop_
_entity_poly.entity_id
_entity_poly.type
_entity_poly.pdbx_seq_one_letter_code
_entity_poly.pdbx_strand_id
1 'polypeptide(L)'
;MLDHVTVHVQDLPRVLAFYRAALAPIGYTVAMEFPSAAGLGEGGKLDLWMAVTDKPLRPMHIAFRSSRQRVDAFHAAALAAGGTDNGPPGVRTDYHPNYYAAFVIDPEGNNVEVVCHDPPGAQKPPPARAAARRPAKKVRKPPRKPARKAAKVNKTKKRR
;
A
#
# COMPACT_ATOMS: atom_id res chain seq x y z
N MET A 1 -19.54 -0.24 12.73
CA MET A 1 -18.09 0.02 12.51
C MET A 1 -17.78 -0.34 11.06
N LEU A 2 -17.13 0.54 10.30
CA LEU A 2 -16.69 0.23 8.93
C LEU A 2 -15.54 -0.78 8.99
N ASP A 3 -15.58 -1.83 8.19
CA ASP A 3 -14.52 -2.84 8.07
C ASP A 3 -13.55 -2.47 6.95
N HIS A 4 -14.05 -2.34 5.74
CA HIS A 4 -13.26 -1.93 4.58
C HIS A 4 -14.08 -1.17 3.54
N VAL A 5 -13.38 -0.50 2.63
CA VAL A 5 -13.94 0.17 1.44
C VAL A 5 -13.27 -0.40 0.20
N THR A 6 -14.03 -0.60 -0.88
CA THR A 6 -13.50 -0.97 -2.18
C THR A 6 -13.67 0.18 -3.16
N VAL A 7 -12.54 0.65 -3.70
CA VAL A 7 -12.48 1.61 -4.80
C VAL A 7 -12.41 0.83 -6.12
N HIS A 8 -13.36 1.05 -7.02
CA HIS A 8 -13.31 0.46 -8.34
C HIS A 8 -12.39 1.28 -9.25
N VAL A 9 -11.53 0.60 -9.99
CA VAL A 9 -10.50 1.21 -10.84
C VAL A 9 -10.48 0.58 -12.23
N GLN A 10 -10.02 1.34 -13.25
CA GLN A 10 -9.83 0.83 -14.61
C GLN A 10 -8.35 0.50 -14.87
N ASP A 11 -7.43 1.29 -14.32
CA ASP A 11 -5.98 1.09 -14.42
C ASP A 11 -5.38 0.81 -13.04
N LEU A 12 -5.50 -0.44 -12.58
CA LEU A 12 -4.99 -0.84 -11.26
C LEU A 12 -3.50 -0.54 -11.07
N PRO A 13 -2.58 -0.83 -12.00
CA PRO A 13 -1.16 -0.52 -11.82
C PRO A 13 -0.91 0.98 -11.55
N ARG A 14 -1.53 1.86 -12.33
CA ARG A 14 -1.40 3.31 -12.20
C ARG A 14 -1.97 3.82 -10.88
N VAL A 15 -3.19 3.42 -10.56
CA VAL A 15 -3.87 3.87 -9.33
C VAL A 15 -3.18 3.32 -8.10
N LEU A 16 -2.78 2.04 -8.11
CA LEU A 16 -2.05 1.43 -7.00
C LEU A 16 -0.71 2.11 -6.74
N ALA A 17 0.03 2.51 -7.79
CA ALA A 17 1.27 3.26 -7.64
C ALA A 17 1.04 4.61 -6.95
N PHE A 18 -0.03 5.31 -7.32
CA PHE A 18 -0.45 6.56 -6.67
C PHE A 18 -0.76 6.34 -5.18
N TYR A 19 -1.67 5.42 -4.83
CA TYR A 19 -2.07 5.19 -3.44
C TYR A 19 -0.92 4.67 -2.57
N ARG A 20 -0.04 3.83 -3.13
CA ARG A 20 1.18 3.36 -2.44
C ARG A 20 2.07 4.52 -2.00
N ALA A 21 2.25 5.53 -2.85
CA ALA A 21 3.07 6.70 -2.55
C ALA A 21 2.32 7.71 -1.66
N ALA A 22 1.09 8.05 -2.01
CA ALA A 22 0.29 9.06 -1.34
C ALA A 22 -0.04 8.71 0.11
N LEU A 23 -0.35 7.43 0.39
CA LEU A 23 -0.76 7.00 1.73
C LEU A 23 0.40 6.46 2.60
N ALA A 24 1.61 6.32 2.04
CA ALA A 24 2.79 5.91 2.83
C ALA A 24 3.06 6.84 4.03
N PRO A 25 2.92 8.18 3.93
CA PRO A 25 3.13 9.06 5.08
C PRO A 25 2.17 8.82 6.24
N ILE A 26 0.97 8.30 5.99
CA ILE A 26 0.00 7.97 7.03
C ILE A 26 0.11 6.52 7.52
N GLY A 27 1.08 5.74 7.01
CA GLY A 27 1.39 4.39 7.49
C GLY A 27 0.77 3.26 6.67
N TYR A 28 0.03 3.56 5.60
CA TYR A 28 -0.54 2.55 4.72
C TYR A 28 0.52 1.86 3.88
N THR A 29 0.37 0.56 3.73
CA THR A 29 1.20 -0.27 2.86
C THR A 29 0.34 -1.19 2.03
N VAL A 30 0.82 -1.57 0.84
CA VAL A 30 0.19 -2.63 0.04
C VAL A 30 0.56 -3.97 0.69
N ALA A 31 -0.43 -4.70 1.18
CA ALA A 31 -0.23 -5.99 1.83
C ALA A 31 -0.69 -7.18 0.97
N MET A 32 -1.62 -6.95 0.04
CA MET A 32 -2.05 -7.93 -0.94
C MET A 32 -2.10 -7.32 -2.32
N GLU A 33 -1.65 -8.06 -3.34
CA GLU A 33 -1.66 -7.63 -4.73
C GLU A 33 -1.99 -8.83 -5.62
N PHE A 34 -3.03 -8.69 -6.44
CA PHE A 34 -3.55 -9.68 -7.39
C PHE A 34 -3.65 -9.03 -8.78
N PRO A 35 -3.81 -9.80 -9.86
CA PRO A 35 -3.95 -9.23 -11.21
C PRO A 35 -5.10 -8.22 -11.37
N SER A 36 -6.18 -8.36 -10.60
CA SER A 36 -7.39 -7.53 -10.69
C SER A 36 -7.78 -6.83 -9.39
N ALA A 37 -6.98 -6.94 -8.32
CA ALA A 37 -7.29 -6.31 -7.04
C ALA A 37 -6.03 -6.08 -6.20
N ALA A 38 -6.08 -5.09 -5.32
CA ALA A 38 -5.04 -4.85 -4.32
C ALA A 38 -5.66 -4.42 -3.00
N GLY A 39 -5.04 -4.83 -1.89
CA GLY A 39 -5.43 -4.46 -0.54
C GLY A 39 -4.33 -3.65 0.16
N LEU A 40 -4.71 -2.50 0.70
CA LEU A 40 -3.85 -1.60 1.47
C LEU A 40 -4.38 -1.44 2.90
N GLY A 41 -3.50 -1.08 3.81
CA GLY A 41 -3.87 -0.77 5.19
C GLY A 41 -2.70 -0.42 6.07
N GLU A 42 -3.01 -0.02 7.31
CA GLU A 42 -2.04 0.30 8.35
C GLU A 42 -2.01 -0.80 9.41
N GLY A 43 -0.80 -1.13 9.92
CA GLY A 43 -0.64 -2.05 11.04
C GLY A 43 -1.12 -3.48 10.80
N GLY A 44 -1.23 -3.90 9.54
CA GLY A 44 -1.68 -5.24 9.16
C GLY A 44 -3.20 -5.39 8.99
N LYS A 45 -3.98 -4.33 9.24
CA LYS A 45 -5.41 -4.28 8.94
C LYS A 45 -5.60 -3.78 7.50
N LEU A 46 -6.29 -4.55 6.67
CA LEU A 46 -6.65 -4.17 5.30
C LEU A 46 -8.04 -3.56 5.30
N ASP A 47 -8.12 -2.26 5.10
CA ASP A 47 -9.37 -1.51 5.10
C ASP A 47 -9.62 -0.69 3.83
N LEU A 48 -8.62 -0.63 2.93
CA LEU A 48 -8.76 -0.05 1.60
C LEU A 48 -8.47 -1.11 0.53
N TRP A 49 -9.46 -1.39 -0.30
CA TRP A 49 -9.31 -2.29 -1.45
C TRP A 49 -9.47 -1.55 -2.75
N MET A 50 -8.76 -1.98 -3.76
CA MET A 50 -8.93 -1.59 -5.15
C MET A 50 -9.32 -2.83 -5.94
N ALA A 51 -10.31 -2.70 -6.83
CA ALA A 51 -10.74 -3.78 -7.70
C ALA A 51 -10.99 -3.26 -9.11
N VAL A 52 -10.45 -3.98 -10.11
CA VAL A 52 -10.65 -3.64 -11.52
C VAL A 52 -12.12 -3.80 -11.90
N THR A 53 -12.62 -2.84 -12.67
CA THR A 53 -13.98 -2.87 -13.23
C THR A 53 -13.95 -2.44 -14.70
N ASP A 54 -14.84 -3.03 -15.50
CA ASP A 54 -15.14 -2.65 -16.87
C ASP A 54 -16.28 -1.61 -16.97
N LYS A 55 -16.91 -1.30 -15.83
CA LYS A 55 -18.02 -0.34 -15.77
C LYS A 55 -17.50 1.10 -15.71
N PRO A 56 -18.30 2.08 -16.16
CA PRO A 56 -17.98 3.49 -15.98
C PRO A 56 -17.73 3.81 -14.53
N LEU A 57 -16.60 4.50 -14.24
CA LEU A 57 -16.25 4.93 -12.90
C LEU A 57 -17.19 6.06 -12.45
N ARG A 58 -17.47 6.06 -11.16
CA ARG A 58 -18.13 7.17 -10.47
C ARG A 58 -17.16 7.68 -9.42
N PRO A 59 -16.70 8.95 -9.53
CA PRO A 59 -15.83 9.53 -8.53
C PRO A 59 -16.44 9.43 -7.13
N MET A 60 -15.59 9.09 -6.17
CA MET A 60 -15.96 8.99 -4.77
C MET A 60 -15.09 9.93 -3.93
N HIS A 61 -15.56 10.24 -2.72
CA HIS A 61 -14.78 10.91 -1.70
C HIS A 61 -14.42 9.93 -0.60
N ILE A 62 -13.13 9.86 -0.26
CA ILE A 62 -12.62 9.03 0.82
C ILE A 62 -11.67 9.83 1.69
N ALA A 63 -11.90 9.82 3.02
CA ALA A 63 -11.10 10.56 3.99
C ALA A 63 -10.41 9.63 4.99
N PHE A 64 -9.12 9.89 5.23
CA PHE A 64 -8.29 9.17 6.20
C PHE A 64 -7.96 10.09 7.38
N ARG A 65 -8.14 9.61 8.59
CA ARG A 65 -7.76 10.38 9.79
C ARG A 65 -6.27 10.20 10.09
N SER A 66 -5.57 11.32 10.34
CA SER A 66 -4.16 11.29 10.73
C SER A 66 -3.76 12.54 11.54
N SER A 67 -2.45 12.77 11.75
CA SER A 67 -1.93 13.99 12.38
C SER A 67 -1.70 15.10 11.35
N ARG A 68 -1.64 16.39 11.79
CA ARG A 68 -1.38 17.52 10.89
C ARG A 68 -0.10 17.37 10.07
N GLN A 69 1.00 16.95 10.68
CA GLN A 69 2.25 16.68 9.97
C GLN A 69 2.09 15.63 8.86
N ARG A 70 1.27 14.59 9.10
CA ARG A 70 0.99 13.57 8.09
C ARG A 70 0.03 14.06 7.01
N VAL A 71 -0.85 15.00 7.29
CA VAL A 71 -1.67 15.70 6.28
C VAL A 71 -0.76 16.43 5.29
N ASP A 72 0.23 17.19 5.79
CA ASP A 72 1.20 17.90 4.94
C ASP A 72 2.01 16.94 4.08
N ALA A 73 2.52 15.87 4.70
CA ALA A 73 3.31 14.86 4.01
C ALA A 73 2.51 14.07 2.96
N PHE A 74 1.24 13.75 3.25
CA PHE A 74 0.32 13.14 2.29
C PHE A 74 0.15 14.01 1.06
N HIS A 75 -0.17 15.29 1.23
CA HIS A 75 -0.41 16.20 0.11
C HIS A 75 0.80 16.27 -0.82
N ALA A 76 2.00 16.48 -0.25
CA ALA A 76 3.24 16.51 -1.02
C ALA A 76 3.51 15.19 -1.78
N ALA A 77 3.30 14.04 -1.11
CA ALA A 77 3.52 12.73 -1.71
C ALA A 77 2.49 12.42 -2.81
N ALA A 78 1.22 12.80 -2.61
CA ALA A 78 0.14 12.57 -3.56
C ALA A 78 0.34 13.40 -4.84
N LEU A 79 0.75 14.67 -4.74
CA LEU A 79 1.08 15.47 -5.90
C LEU A 79 2.29 14.92 -6.67
N ALA A 80 3.34 14.50 -5.95
CA ALA A 80 4.52 13.89 -6.54
C ALA A 80 4.20 12.55 -7.26
N ALA A 81 3.13 11.86 -6.82
CA ALA A 81 2.65 10.62 -7.41
C ALA A 81 1.66 10.81 -8.58
N GLY A 82 1.45 12.06 -9.02
CA GLY A 82 0.60 12.38 -10.17
C GLY A 82 -0.87 12.67 -9.84
N GLY A 83 -1.18 12.93 -8.58
CA GLY A 83 -2.47 13.50 -8.18
C GLY A 83 -2.60 14.98 -8.55
N THR A 84 -3.84 15.47 -8.59
CA THR A 84 -4.14 16.89 -8.83
C THR A 84 -4.58 17.54 -7.53
N ASP A 85 -4.02 18.72 -7.23
CA ASP A 85 -4.42 19.49 -6.04
C ASP A 85 -5.92 19.83 -6.07
N ASN A 86 -6.60 19.52 -4.97
CA ASN A 86 -8.01 19.85 -4.75
C ASN A 86 -8.22 20.57 -3.40
N GLY A 87 -7.14 21.02 -2.79
CA GLY A 87 -7.15 21.80 -1.55
C GLY A 87 -5.90 21.56 -0.72
N PRO A 88 -4.98 22.53 -0.65
CA PRO A 88 -3.71 22.38 0.07
C PRO A 88 -3.94 22.20 1.58
N PRO A 89 -2.94 21.72 2.33
CA PRO A 89 -3.03 21.58 3.78
C PRO A 89 -3.46 22.89 4.46
N GLY A 90 -4.48 22.81 5.30
CA GLY A 90 -5.00 23.99 5.97
C GLY A 90 -6.19 23.71 6.89
N VAL A 91 -6.50 24.67 7.74
CA VAL A 91 -7.68 24.62 8.60
C VAL A 91 -8.93 24.92 7.77
N ARG A 92 -9.99 24.15 7.96
CA ARG A 92 -11.31 24.30 7.33
C ARG A 92 -12.32 24.67 8.41
N THR A 93 -12.39 25.96 8.73
CA THR A 93 -13.24 26.49 9.83
C THR A 93 -14.72 26.25 9.60
N ASP A 94 -15.14 26.14 8.32
CA ASP A 94 -16.52 25.84 7.93
C ASP A 94 -17.00 24.46 8.41
N TYR A 95 -16.07 23.52 8.63
CA TYR A 95 -16.40 22.22 9.21
C TYR A 95 -16.34 22.25 10.73
N HIS A 96 -15.18 22.61 11.31
CA HIS A 96 -15.00 22.92 12.73
C HIS A 96 -13.59 23.52 13.00
N PRO A 97 -13.35 24.17 14.17
CA PRO A 97 -12.13 24.96 14.42
C PRO A 97 -10.82 24.17 14.32
N ASN A 98 -10.85 22.85 14.51
CA ASN A 98 -9.66 21.99 14.46
C ASN A 98 -9.58 21.12 13.20
N TYR A 99 -10.48 21.29 12.23
CA TYR A 99 -10.48 20.53 10.99
C TYR A 99 -9.30 20.94 10.12
N TYR A 100 -8.19 20.20 10.20
CA TYR A 100 -7.01 20.45 9.38
C TYR A 100 -6.89 19.34 8.33
N ALA A 101 -7.02 19.70 7.05
CA ALA A 101 -7.09 18.71 5.98
C ALA A 101 -6.40 19.17 4.70
N ALA A 102 -6.07 18.18 3.86
CA ALA A 102 -5.66 18.35 2.48
C ALA A 102 -6.43 17.38 1.58
N PHE A 103 -6.67 17.80 0.34
CA PHE A 103 -7.46 17.10 -0.65
C PHE A 103 -6.67 16.97 -1.94
N VAL A 104 -6.70 15.78 -2.55
CA VAL A 104 -6.05 15.50 -3.84
C VAL A 104 -6.97 14.64 -4.68
N ILE A 105 -7.12 14.97 -5.96
CA ILE A 105 -7.80 14.09 -6.92
C ILE A 105 -6.81 13.02 -7.37
N ASP A 106 -7.21 11.76 -7.26
CA ASP A 106 -6.43 10.62 -7.72
C ASP A 106 -6.41 10.52 -9.26
N PRO A 107 -5.61 9.63 -9.87
CA PRO A 107 -5.53 9.49 -11.32
C PRO A 107 -6.84 9.13 -12.04
N GLU A 108 -7.87 8.66 -11.32
CA GLU A 108 -9.16 8.29 -11.88
C GLU A 108 -10.33 9.16 -11.37
N GLY A 109 -10.00 10.31 -10.74
CA GLY A 109 -10.98 11.34 -10.40
C GLY A 109 -11.57 11.23 -9.00
N ASN A 110 -11.11 10.32 -8.14
CA ASN A 110 -11.58 10.24 -6.76
C ASN A 110 -10.98 11.35 -5.92
N ASN A 111 -11.77 11.96 -5.04
CA ASN A 111 -11.30 12.93 -4.06
C ASN A 111 -10.77 12.21 -2.82
N VAL A 112 -9.45 12.23 -2.65
CA VAL A 112 -8.76 11.63 -1.50
C VAL A 112 -8.39 12.71 -0.51
N GLU A 113 -8.80 12.53 0.75
CA GLU A 113 -8.56 13.45 1.84
C GLU A 113 -7.74 12.80 2.94
N VAL A 114 -6.83 13.56 3.55
CA VAL A 114 -6.29 13.24 4.88
C VAL A 114 -6.62 14.39 5.83
N VAL A 115 -7.20 14.05 6.99
CA VAL A 115 -7.73 15.02 7.95
C VAL A 115 -7.22 14.76 9.38
N CYS A 116 -6.97 15.86 10.11
CA CYS A 116 -6.69 15.89 11.53
C CYS A 116 -7.76 16.70 12.26
N HIS A 117 -8.37 16.12 13.31
CA HIS A 117 -9.35 16.80 14.14
C HIS A 117 -8.75 17.33 15.46
N ASP A 118 -7.48 17.05 15.71
CA ASP A 118 -6.85 17.41 16.97
C ASP A 118 -6.43 18.91 16.97
N PRO A 119 -6.55 19.60 18.10
CA PRO A 119 -6.09 20.98 18.22
C PRO A 119 -4.57 21.09 17.96
N PRO A 120 -4.07 22.29 17.55
CA PRO A 120 -2.65 22.51 17.39
C PRO A 120 -1.87 22.14 18.67
N GLY A 121 -0.78 21.39 18.52
CA GLY A 121 0.07 20.98 19.66
C GLY A 121 -0.42 19.73 20.43
N ALA A 122 -1.61 19.21 20.20
CA ALA A 122 -2.13 18.00 20.85
C ALA A 122 -1.57 16.68 20.25
N GLN A 123 -0.64 16.77 19.33
CA GLN A 123 -0.17 15.60 18.57
C GLN A 123 0.71 14.70 19.41
N LYS A 124 0.24 13.49 19.69
CA LYS A 124 1.15 12.38 20.05
C LYS A 124 2.14 12.16 18.89
N PRO A 125 3.45 12.03 19.17
CA PRO A 125 4.38 11.63 18.13
C PRO A 125 3.86 10.32 17.49
N PRO A 126 4.04 10.13 16.18
CA PRO A 126 3.67 8.87 15.52
C PRO A 126 4.34 7.73 16.29
N PRO A 127 3.69 6.57 16.46
CA PRO A 127 4.33 5.41 17.04
C PRO A 127 5.64 5.18 16.31
N ALA A 128 6.74 5.05 17.06
CA ALA A 128 8.06 4.84 16.49
C ALA A 128 7.94 3.68 15.48
N ARG A 129 8.30 3.96 14.24
CA ARG A 129 8.35 2.98 13.16
C ARG A 129 9.01 1.72 13.71
N ALA A 130 8.25 0.65 13.91
CA ALA A 130 8.85 -0.66 14.14
C ALA A 130 9.81 -0.87 12.97
N ALA A 131 11.12 -0.81 13.25
CA ALA A 131 12.15 -0.94 12.25
C ALA A 131 11.80 -2.18 11.42
N ALA A 132 11.55 -1.99 10.13
CA ALA A 132 11.23 -3.06 9.21
C ALA A 132 12.28 -4.17 9.44
N ARG A 133 11.86 -5.29 10.04
CA ARG A 133 12.72 -6.47 10.21
C ARG A 133 13.17 -6.84 8.80
N ARG A 134 14.45 -6.53 8.52
CA ARG A 134 15.10 -7.00 7.28
C ARG A 134 14.74 -8.47 7.13
N PRO A 135 14.18 -8.90 5.99
CA PRO A 135 13.90 -10.31 5.78
C PRO A 135 15.22 -11.06 5.98
N ALA A 136 15.22 -12.03 6.87
CA ALA A 136 16.37 -12.89 7.11
C ALA A 136 16.80 -13.49 5.77
N LYS A 137 18.03 -13.25 5.34
CA LYS A 137 18.63 -13.87 4.15
C LYS A 137 18.44 -15.38 4.31
N LYS A 138 17.59 -15.99 3.45
CA LYS A 138 17.53 -17.46 3.35
C LYS A 138 18.90 -17.96 2.98
N VAL A 139 19.59 -18.57 3.95
CA VAL A 139 20.85 -19.29 3.73
C VAL A 139 20.52 -20.44 2.77
N ARG A 140 20.98 -20.33 1.52
CA ARG A 140 20.87 -21.38 0.54
C ARG A 140 21.72 -22.57 1.05
N LYS A 141 21.08 -23.70 1.35
CA LYS A 141 21.79 -24.95 1.61
C LYS A 141 22.68 -25.28 0.40
N PRO A 142 23.95 -25.71 0.63
CA PRO A 142 24.81 -26.12 -0.47
C PRO A 142 24.22 -27.30 -1.23
N PRO A 143 24.47 -27.40 -2.55
CA PRO A 143 23.94 -28.50 -3.37
C PRO A 143 24.49 -29.83 -2.88
N ARG A 144 23.62 -30.83 -2.70
CA ARG A 144 24.00 -32.22 -2.41
C ARG A 144 24.79 -32.78 -3.59
N LYS A 145 26.00 -33.33 -3.31
CA LYS A 145 26.80 -34.03 -4.31
C LYS A 145 25.99 -35.21 -4.87
N PRO A 146 26.06 -35.44 -6.20
CA PRO A 146 25.37 -36.58 -6.82
C PRO A 146 25.99 -37.90 -6.35
N ALA A 147 25.14 -38.86 -5.99
CA ALA A 147 25.54 -40.21 -5.61
C ALA A 147 26.19 -40.94 -6.83
N ARG A 148 27.39 -41.44 -6.65
CA ARG A 148 28.10 -42.27 -7.64
C ARG A 148 27.28 -43.54 -7.90
N LYS A 149 26.75 -43.70 -9.11
CA LYS A 149 26.16 -44.97 -9.57
C LYS A 149 27.26 -46.01 -9.69
N ALA A 150 27.12 -47.13 -8.94
CA ALA A 150 27.98 -48.29 -9.06
C ALA A 150 27.74 -48.96 -10.42
N ALA A 151 28.81 -49.17 -11.17
CA ALA A 151 28.79 -49.88 -12.45
C ALA A 151 28.54 -51.37 -12.19
N LYS A 152 27.47 -51.92 -12.77
CA LYS A 152 27.23 -53.35 -12.82
C LYS A 152 28.18 -53.96 -13.87
N VAL A 153 29.11 -54.81 -13.43
CA VAL A 153 29.96 -55.65 -14.27
C VAL A 153 29.09 -56.78 -14.80
N ASN A 154 28.87 -56.80 -16.11
CA ASN A 154 28.19 -57.89 -16.81
C ASN A 154 29.25 -59.00 -17.14
N LYS A 155 29.19 -60.12 -16.44
CA LYS A 155 29.95 -61.31 -16.78
C LYS A 155 29.24 -62.02 -17.93
N THR A 156 29.75 -61.90 -19.12
CA THR A 156 29.38 -62.79 -20.25
C THR A 156 29.94 -64.15 -20.06
N LYS A 157 29.07 -65.16 -19.95
CA LYS A 157 29.36 -66.57 -19.88
C LYS A 157 29.46 -67.12 -21.33
N LYS A 158 30.67 -67.42 -21.78
CA LYS A 158 30.95 -68.13 -23.02
C LYS A 158 30.53 -69.61 -22.84
N ARG A 159 29.65 -70.13 -23.70
CA ARG A 159 29.43 -71.58 -23.90
C ARG A 159 29.60 -71.90 -25.38
N ARG A 160 30.29 -72.95 -25.57
CA ARG A 160 30.64 -73.78 -26.77
C ARG A 160 29.48 -73.90 -27.75
#